data_6a82e5cb4d5d1afa6fbb426c334a5f5a
#
_entry.id   6a82e5cb4d5d1afa6fbb426c334a5f5a
#
_cell.length_a   1.000
_cell.length_b   1.000
_cell.length_c   1.000
_cell.angle_alpha   90.00
_cell.angle_beta   90.00
_cell.angle_gamma   90.00
#
_symmetry.space_group_name_H-M   'P 1'
#
loop_
_entity.id
_entity.type
_entity.pdbx_description
1 polymer ?
#
loop_
_entity_poly.entity_id
_entity_poly.type
_entity_poly.pdbx_seq_one_letter_code
_entity_poly.pdbx_strand_id
1 'polypeptide(L)'
;MKRQGESRKEASALKNLLSARKIINIGTWNVRTMYETGKAAQIAAEMCNYKLSVLGLAETRWTKSGQQKLATGKLILFAGHETEGAHHTEGVAFMLSREAQSALVGWEAISPRFIKATFRTQIDKLKLNLIMCYAPTNNSDEEVKEQFYEQLQGILMELNSRDINVLLGDFNAKIGTDNTGYERVMGTHGLGEMNEMGGCSWTHALSTNSW
;
A
#
# COMPACT_ATOMS: atom_id res chain seq x y z
N MET A 1 11.71 36.00 47.37
CA MET A 1 10.61 35.44 46.55
C MET A 1 11.13 35.08 45.19
N LYS A 2 11.38 33.80 44.92
CA LYS A 2 11.81 33.28 43.60
C LYS A 2 10.57 32.80 42.84
N ARG A 3 10.28 33.41 41.68
CA ARG A 3 9.24 32.92 40.76
C ARG A 3 9.80 31.74 39.99
N GLN A 4 9.22 30.59 40.18
CA GLN A 4 9.46 29.42 39.33
C GLN A 4 8.77 29.67 37.95
N GLY A 5 9.60 29.64 36.90
CA GLY A 5 9.10 29.60 35.53
C GLY A 5 8.65 28.19 35.18
N GLU A 6 7.37 27.99 34.98
CA GLU A 6 6.83 26.76 34.38
C GLU A 6 7.22 26.71 32.92
N SER A 7 8.10 25.77 32.61
CA SER A 7 8.38 25.37 31.23
C SER A 7 7.16 24.64 30.67
N ARG A 8 6.33 25.34 29.92
CA ARG A 8 5.32 24.73 29.06
C ARG A 8 6.04 23.91 27.98
N LYS A 9 6.12 22.61 28.18
CA LYS A 9 6.44 21.68 27.09
C LYS A 9 5.30 21.79 26.08
N GLU A 10 5.56 22.41 24.94
CA GLU A 10 4.67 22.34 23.79
C GLU A 10 4.54 20.87 23.39
N ALA A 11 3.36 20.31 23.65
CA ALA A 11 2.99 19.03 23.08
C ALA A 11 2.97 19.22 21.57
N SER A 12 3.91 18.59 20.87
CA SER A 12 3.94 18.62 19.40
C SER A 12 2.60 18.06 18.92
N ALA A 13 1.79 18.89 18.29
CA ALA A 13 0.49 18.49 17.75
C ALA A 13 0.70 17.33 16.79
N LEU A 14 0.19 16.16 17.17
CA LEU A 14 0.22 14.96 16.34
C LEU A 14 -0.52 15.25 15.03
N LYS A 15 0.20 15.22 13.92
CA LYS A 15 -0.39 15.46 12.60
C LYS A 15 -1.14 14.22 12.15
N ASN A 16 -2.37 14.43 11.71
CA ASN A 16 -3.25 13.39 11.16
C ASN A 16 -3.18 13.40 9.64
N LEU A 17 -3.28 12.24 9.02
CA LEU A 17 -3.20 12.12 7.56
C LEU A 17 -4.49 12.58 6.90
N LEU A 18 -5.65 12.13 7.39
CA LEU A 18 -6.97 12.50 6.90
C LEU A 18 -7.56 13.67 7.70
N SER A 19 -7.97 14.71 7.00
CA SER A 19 -8.67 15.87 7.54
C SER A 19 -9.88 16.17 6.67
N ALA A 20 -10.97 16.66 7.24
CA ALA A 20 -12.19 17.00 6.49
C ALA A 20 -11.98 18.02 5.35
N ARG A 21 -10.83 18.70 5.30
CA ARG A 21 -10.48 19.70 4.29
C ARG A 21 -9.22 19.36 3.49
N LYS A 22 -8.57 18.21 3.74
CA LYS A 22 -7.31 17.87 3.08
C LYS A 22 -7.50 16.63 2.21
N ILE A 23 -7.28 16.81 0.93
CA ILE A 23 -7.21 15.72 -0.04
C ILE A 23 -5.90 14.97 0.18
N ILE A 24 -5.96 13.65 0.31
CA ILE A 24 -4.81 12.77 0.32
C ILE A 24 -4.71 12.14 -1.06
N ASN A 25 -3.60 12.36 -1.71
CA ASN A 25 -3.31 11.68 -2.97
C ASN A 25 -2.50 10.41 -2.67
N ILE A 26 -3.06 9.28 -3.05
CA ILE A 26 -2.43 7.97 -2.97
C ILE A 26 -2.24 7.46 -4.39
N GLY A 27 -1.10 6.88 -4.69
CA GLY A 27 -0.81 6.30 -6.00
C GLY A 27 -0.16 4.94 -5.88
N THR A 28 -0.13 4.21 -6.99
CA THR A 28 0.61 2.95 -7.13
C THR A 28 1.47 3.00 -8.39
N TRP A 29 2.62 2.32 -8.34
CA TRP A 29 3.53 2.24 -9.46
C TRP A 29 4.27 0.89 -9.45
N ASN A 30 4.20 0.16 -10.56
CA ASN A 30 5.10 -0.97 -10.78
C ASN A 30 6.44 -0.43 -11.30
N VAL A 31 7.49 -0.53 -10.48
CA VAL A 31 8.80 0.07 -10.75
C VAL A 31 9.77 -0.87 -11.46
N ARG A 32 9.37 -2.15 -11.61
CA ARG A 32 10.14 -3.25 -12.19
C ARG A 32 11.46 -3.58 -11.46
N THR A 33 12.07 -2.63 -10.79
CA THR A 33 13.24 -2.80 -9.92
C THR A 33 13.57 -1.50 -9.21
N MET A 34 14.12 -1.61 -7.99
CA MET A 34 14.65 -0.50 -7.21
C MET A 34 16.19 -0.59 -7.03
N TYR A 35 16.85 -1.54 -7.69
CA TYR A 35 18.30 -1.72 -7.59
C TYR A 35 19.11 -0.69 -8.37
N GLU A 36 18.50 -0.01 -9.34
CA GLU A 36 19.17 1.03 -10.12
C GLU A 36 19.56 2.21 -9.23
N THR A 37 20.82 2.64 -9.34
CA THR A 37 21.33 3.81 -8.63
C THR A 37 20.49 5.05 -8.96
N GLY A 38 20.03 5.76 -7.94
CA GLY A 38 19.21 6.96 -8.11
C GLY A 38 17.71 6.71 -8.34
N LYS A 39 17.27 5.47 -8.56
CA LYS A 39 15.85 5.15 -8.79
C LYS A 39 14.92 5.66 -7.69
N ALA A 40 15.31 5.43 -6.44
CA ALA A 40 14.53 5.92 -5.28
C ALA A 40 14.41 7.45 -5.27
N ALA A 41 15.45 8.18 -5.70
CA ALA A 41 15.40 9.63 -5.79
C ALA A 41 14.49 10.11 -6.93
N GLN A 42 14.52 9.43 -8.09
CA GLN A 42 13.61 9.72 -9.20
C GLN A 42 12.16 9.52 -8.79
N ILE A 43 11.84 8.39 -8.17
CA ILE A 43 10.48 8.10 -7.69
C ILE A 43 10.05 9.13 -6.63
N ALA A 44 10.96 9.55 -5.74
CA ALA A 44 10.68 10.59 -4.76
C ALA A 44 10.38 11.95 -5.42
N ALA A 45 11.02 12.27 -6.54
CA ALA A 45 10.73 13.46 -7.33
C ALA A 45 9.34 13.37 -8.00
N GLU A 46 9.02 12.25 -8.63
CA GLU A 46 7.69 12.03 -9.22
C GLU A 46 6.59 12.07 -8.17
N MET A 47 6.81 11.48 -7.00
CA MET A 47 5.90 11.58 -5.87
C MET A 47 5.60 13.05 -5.50
N CYS A 48 6.60 13.95 -5.61
CA CYS A 48 6.41 15.38 -5.40
C CYS A 48 5.62 16.03 -6.54
N ASN A 49 5.95 15.71 -7.80
CA ASN A 49 5.29 16.24 -8.99
C ASN A 49 3.78 15.96 -8.97
N TYR A 50 3.40 14.73 -8.62
CA TYR A 50 2.00 14.31 -8.48
C TYR A 50 1.38 14.65 -7.12
N LYS A 51 2.11 15.34 -6.22
CA LYS A 51 1.66 15.72 -4.87
C LYS A 51 1.15 14.53 -4.05
N LEU A 52 1.76 13.35 -4.21
CA LEU A 52 1.35 12.16 -3.50
C LEU A 52 1.78 12.22 -2.03
N SER A 53 0.86 11.82 -1.16
CA SER A 53 1.14 11.63 0.27
C SER A 53 1.72 10.25 0.53
N VAL A 54 1.20 9.24 -0.15
CA VAL A 54 1.64 7.84 -0.10
C VAL A 54 1.74 7.30 -1.52
N LEU A 55 2.80 6.58 -1.80
CA LEU A 55 3.00 5.89 -3.06
C LEU A 55 3.34 4.41 -2.77
N GLY A 56 2.45 3.51 -3.22
CA GLY A 56 2.70 2.08 -3.22
C GLY A 56 3.57 1.68 -4.42
N LEU A 57 4.55 0.82 -4.17
CA LEU A 57 5.49 0.36 -5.18
C LEU A 57 5.43 -1.16 -5.29
N ALA A 58 5.26 -1.68 -6.50
CA ALA A 58 5.34 -3.09 -6.83
C ALA A 58 6.63 -3.41 -7.59
N GLU A 59 7.08 -4.64 -7.53
CA GLU A 59 8.32 -5.14 -8.15
C GLU A 59 9.57 -4.36 -7.71
N THR A 60 9.68 -4.08 -6.43
CA THR A 60 10.91 -3.42 -5.93
C THR A 60 12.13 -4.31 -6.08
N ARG A 61 11.92 -5.63 -6.08
CA ARG A 61 12.91 -6.70 -6.14
C ARG A 61 13.92 -6.68 -5.00
N TRP A 62 13.69 -5.87 -3.98
CA TRP A 62 14.51 -5.86 -2.79
C TRP A 62 14.32 -7.14 -1.99
N THR A 63 15.42 -7.67 -1.51
CA THR A 63 15.46 -8.72 -0.51
C THR A 63 15.45 -8.09 0.87
N LYS A 64 14.93 -8.80 1.85
CA LYS A 64 14.69 -8.35 3.23
C LYS A 64 13.51 -7.39 3.36
N SER A 65 13.13 -7.15 4.59
CA SER A 65 12.09 -6.21 4.97
C SER A 65 12.68 -5.14 5.89
N GLY A 66 12.12 -3.93 5.84
CA GLY A 66 12.65 -2.85 6.65
C GLY A 66 12.12 -1.49 6.29
N GLN A 67 12.78 -0.47 6.85
CA GLN A 67 12.48 0.92 6.53
C GLN A 67 13.75 1.74 6.34
N GLN A 68 13.69 2.71 5.43
CA GLN A 68 14.84 3.59 5.15
C GLN A 68 14.37 5.01 4.91
N LYS A 69 15.02 5.96 5.57
CA LYS A 69 14.82 7.39 5.31
C LYS A 69 15.76 7.84 4.20
N LEU A 70 15.20 8.41 3.15
CA LEU A 70 15.95 8.97 2.03
C LEU A 70 16.49 10.37 2.35
N ALA A 71 17.56 10.78 1.65
CA ALA A 71 18.09 12.15 1.71
C ALA A 71 17.03 13.20 1.32
N THR A 72 16.05 12.85 0.47
CA THR A 72 14.91 13.70 0.11
C THR A 72 13.92 13.93 1.26
N GLY A 73 14.11 13.26 2.41
CA GLY A 73 13.22 13.31 3.56
C GLY A 73 12.01 12.39 3.47
N LYS A 74 11.84 11.64 2.38
CA LYS A 74 10.84 10.57 2.26
C LYS A 74 11.25 9.35 3.09
N LEU A 75 10.27 8.56 3.54
CA LEU A 75 10.50 7.28 4.20
C LEU A 75 10.02 6.18 3.26
N ILE A 76 10.84 5.15 3.07
CA ILE A 76 10.44 3.92 2.39
C ILE A 76 10.27 2.83 3.44
N LEU A 77 9.12 2.15 3.39
CA LEU A 77 8.81 0.92 4.09
C LEU A 77 8.79 -0.17 3.04
N PHE A 78 9.45 -1.29 3.24
CA PHE A 78 9.55 -2.32 2.21
C PHE A 78 9.49 -3.74 2.77
N ALA A 79 8.93 -4.62 1.97
CA ALA A 79 8.84 -6.05 2.21
C ALA A 79 9.38 -6.81 0.99
N GLY A 80 10.28 -7.73 1.23
CA GLY A 80 10.91 -8.59 0.23
C GLY A 80 11.19 -9.96 0.82
N HIS A 81 11.84 -10.82 0.04
CA HIS A 81 12.24 -12.14 0.50
C HIS A 81 13.31 -12.05 1.59
N GLU A 82 13.08 -12.72 2.71
CA GLU A 82 14.03 -12.75 3.82
C GLU A 82 15.05 -13.89 3.72
N THR A 83 14.80 -14.87 2.85
CA THR A 83 15.67 -16.02 2.67
C THR A 83 16.99 -15.62 2.00
N GLU A 84 18.11 -16.05 2.55
CA GLU A 84 19.43 -15.83 1.97
C GLU A 84 19.53 -16.51 0.61
N GLY A 85 19.96 -15.79 -0.43
CA GLY A 85 19.99 -16.29 -1.81
C GLY A 85 18.65 -16.32 -2.53
N ALA A 86 17.59 -15.75 -1.97
CA ALA A 86 16.29 -15.63 -2.64
C ALA A 86 16.41 -14.88 -3.96
N HIS A 87 15.61 -15.30 -4.94
CA HIS A 87 15.52 -14.62 -6.22
C HIS A 87 14.96 -13.19 -6.06
N HIS A 88 15.51 -12.25 -6.80
CA HIS A 88 15.07 -10.85 -6.85
C HIS A 88 13.86 -10.69 -7.79
N THR A 89 12.73 -11.33 -7.45
CA THR A 89 11.58 -11.42 -8.36
C THR A 89 10.41 -10.55 -7.96
N GLU A 90 10.23 -10.31 -6.67
CA GLU A 90 9.04 -9.68 -6.09
C GLU A 90 9.45 -8.42 -5.29
N GLY A 91 8.68 -8.10 -4.32
CA GLY A 91 8.93 -7.00 -3.39
C GLY A 91 7.95 -5.86 -3.57
N VAL A 92 7.40 -5.44 -2.44
CA VAL A 92 6.47 -4.31 -2.35
C VAL A 92 6.97 -3.27 -1.36
N ALA A 93 6.57 -2.02 -1.55
CA ALA A 93 6.97 -0.96 -0.64
C ALA A 93 5.93 0.17 -0.59
N PHE A 94 6.02 0.97 0.47
CA PHE A 94 5.40 2.29 0.54
C PHE A 94 6.46 3.37 0.61
N MET A 95 6.34 4.40 -0.23
CA MET A 95 7.08 5.64 -0.06
C MET A 95 6.16 6.70 0.55
N LEU A 96 6.58 7.30 1.65
CA LEU A 96 5.78 8.22 2.47
C LEU A 96 6.31 9.64 2.42
N SER A 97 5.42 10.61 2.23
CA SER A 97 5.71 12.03 2.46
C SER A 97 6.01 12.29 3.94
N ARG A 98 6.60 13.45 4.26
CA ARG A 98 6.83 13.85 5.66
C ARG A 98 5.53 13.90 6.47
N GLU A 99 4.43 14.28 5.83
CA GLU A 99 3.12 14.35 6.48
C GLU A 99 2.59 12.94 6.77
N ALA A 100 2.68 12.02 5.80
CA ALA A 100 2.28 10.63 5.99
C ALA A 100 3.12 9.95 7.10
N GLN A 101 4.44 10.20 7.13
CA GLN A 101 5.31 9.72 8.22
C GLN A 101 4.81 10.18 9.61
N SER A 102 4.37 11.42 9.74
CA SER A 102 3.89 11.96 11.01
C SER A 102 2.57 11.33 11.48
N ALA A 103 1.78 10.81 10.55
CA ALA A 103 0.51 10.14 10.82
C ALA A 103 0.64 8.62 10.94
N LEU A 104 1.78 8.04 10.57
CA LEU A 104 2.00 6.60 10.63
C LEU A 104 1.88 6.10 12.06
N VAL A 105 1.02 5.11 12.27
CA VAL A 105 0.82 4.41 13.55
C VAL A 105 1.75 3.19 13.62
N GLY A 106 1.80 2.44 12.54
CA GLY A 106 2.60 1.24 12.41
C GLY A 106 2.53 0.70 10.99
N TRP A 107 3.38 -0.27 10.72
CA TRP A 107 3.41 -0.97 9.44
C TRP A 107 3.88 -2.41 9.64
N GLU A 108 3.60 -3.26 8.68
CA GLU A 108 3.88 -4.68 8.74
C GLU A 108 4.29 -5.18 7.35
N ALA A 109 5.44 -5.85 7.28
CA ALA A 109 5.86 -6.62 6.13
C ALA A 109 5.24 -8.02 6.27
N ILE A 110 4.18 -8.29 5.53
CA ILE A 110 3.44 -9.56 5.65
C ILE A 110 4.12 -10.64 4.81
N SER A 111 4.50 -10.29 3.58
CA SER A 111 5.25 -11.16 2.68
C SER A 111 5.90 -10.34 1.56
N PRO A 112 6.73 -10.92 0.69
CA PRO A 112 7.25 -10.21 -0.48
C PRO A 112 6.18 -9.64 -1.41
N ARG A 113 4.93 -10.11 -1.28
CA ARG A 113 3.78 -9.66 -2.07
C ARG A 113 2.83 -8.73 -1.34
N PHE A 114 2.95 -8.58 -0.01
CA PHE A 114 2.05 -7.78 0.80
C PHE A 114 2.76 -6.97 1.87
N ILE A 115 2.41 -5.69 1.94
CA ILE A 115 2.80 -4.79 3.02
C ILE A 115 1.58 -3.97 3.46
N LYS A 116 1.42 -3.79 4.77
CA LYS A 116 0.35 -3.00 5.37
C LYS A 116 0.92 -1.80 6.10
N ALA A 117 0.27 -0.65 5.99
CA ALA A 117 0.60 0.55 6.76
C ALA A 117 -0.67 1.18 7.31
N THR A 118 -0.66 1.51 8.61
CA THR A 118 -1.80 2.08 9.33
C THR A 118 -1.50 3.52 9.72
N PHE A 119 -2.45 4.40 9.43
CA PHE A 119 -2.32 5.84 9.67
C PHE A 119 -3.44 6.36 10.57
N ARG A 120 -3.12 7.37 11.39
CA ARG A 120 -4.12 8.13 12.12
C ARG A 120 -4.92 9.03 11.19
N THR A 121 -6.21 9.12 11.47
CA THR A 121 -7.09 10.12 10.87
C THR A 121 -7.43 11.22 11.88
N GLN A 122 -8.12 12.27 11.48
CA GLN A 122 -8.61 13.30 12.40
C GLN A 122 -9.86 12.87 13.17
N ILE A 123 -10.52 11.82 12.71
CA ILE A 123 -11.69 11.25 13.38
C ILE A 123 -11.17 10.32 14.48
N ASP A 124 -11.58 10.58 15.71
CA ASP A 124 -11.18 9.74 16.84
C ASP A 124 -11.57 8.28 16.61
N LYS A 125 -10.65 7.39 16.93
CA LYS A 125 -10.79 5.93 16.79
C LYS A 125 -10.95 5.42 15.34
N LEU A 126 -10.89 6.28 14.31
CA LEU A 126 -10.90 5.88 12.91
C LEU A 126 -9.48 5.88 12.37
N LYS A 127 -9.04 4.77 11.81
CA LYS A 127 -7.72 4.63 11.16
C LYS A 127 -7.88 4.47 9.66
N LEU A 128 -6.80 4.75 8.93
CA LEU A 128 -6.67 4.42 7.52
C LEU A 128 -5.64 3.31 7.41
N ASN A 129 -6.05 2.16 6.92
CA ASN A 129 -5.18 1.03 6.60
C ASN A 129 -4.97 1.01 5.09
N LEU A 130 -3.72 1.04 4.67
CA LEU A 130 -3.32 0.85 3.28
C LEU A 130 -2.64 -0.50 3.18
N ILE A 131 -3.12 -1.33 2.27
CA ILE A 131 -2.54 -2.63 1.95
C ILE A 131 -2.02 -2.55 0.51
N MET A 132 -0.73 -2.69 0.32
CA MET A 132 -0.12 -2.78 -1.00
C MET A 132 0.08 -4.24 -1.35
N CYS A 133 -0.34 -4.63 -2.56
CA CYS A 133 -0.12 -5.98 -3.06
C CYS A 133 0.57 -6.00 -4.43
N TYR A 134 1.21 -7.14 -4.73
CA TYR A 134 1.74 -7.51 -6.04
C TYR A 134 1.32 -8.94 -6.35
N ALA A 135 0.31 -9.07 -7.19
CA ALA A 135 -0.26 -10.36 -7.55
C ALA A 135 0.68 -11.17 -8.47
N PRO A 136 0.60 -12.50 -8.47
CA PRO A 136 1.24 -13.34 -9.47
C PRO A 136 0.80 -12.91 -10.88
N THR A 137 1.65 -13.19 -11.86
CA THR A 137 1.27 -12.98 -13.27
C THR A 137 0.30 -14.06 -13.72
N ASN A 138 -0.41 -13.81 -14.83
CA ASN A 138 -1.35 -14.80 -15.39
C ASN A 138 -0.67 -16.14 -15.74
N ASN A 139 0.65 -16.11 -16.03
CA ASN A 139 1.43 -17.31 -16.39
C ASN A 139 2.05 -18.01 -15.16
N SER A 140 1.77 -17.53 -13.95
CA SER A 140 2.24 -18.20 -12.73
C SER A 140 1.46 -19.49 -12.49
N ASP A 141 2.09 -20.44 -11.78
CA ASP A 141 1.45 -21.70 -11.39
C ASP A 141 0.18 -21.43 -10.57
N GLU A 142 -0.81 -22.31 -10.71
CA GLU A 142 -2.12 -22.16 -10.06
C GLU A 142 -1.99 -22.13 -8.53
N GLU A 143 -1.13 -22.98 -7.98
CA GLU A 143 -0.83 -23.00 -6.55
C GLU A 143 -0.34 -21.65 -6.03
N VAL A 144 0.49 -20.93 -6.80
CA VAL A 144 0.99 -19.59 -6.43
C VAL A 144 -0.14 -18.56 -6.44
N LYS A 145 -1.09 -18.70 -7.36
CA LYS A 145 -2.28 -17.83 -7.43
C LYS A 145 -3.21 -18.10 -6.25
N GLU A 146 -3.49 -19.36 -5.94
CA GLU A 146 -4.31 -19.76 -4.79
C GLU A 146 -3.73 -19.23 -3.49
N GLN A 147 -2.43 -19.47 -3.24
CA GLN A 147 -1.73 -18.96 -2.05
C GLN A 147 -1.82 -17.43 -1.91
N PHE A 148 -1.73 -16.69 -3.03
CA PHE A 148 -1.89 -15.24 -3.02
C PHE A 148 -3.28 -14.82 -2.55
N TYR A 149 -4.34 -15.45 -3.08
CA TYR A 149 -5.72 -15.11 -2.71
C TYR A 149 -6.08 -15.55 -1.30
N GLU A 150 -5.59 -16.70 -0.85
CA GLU A 150 -5.76 -17.15 0.55
C GLU A 150 -5.09 -16.16 1.52
N GLN A 151 -3.87 -15.71 1.21
CA GLN A 151 -3.17 -14.72 2.02
C GLN A 151 -3.91 -13.37 2.02
N LEU A 152 -4.38 -12.92 0.86
CA LEU A 152 -5.19 -11.70 0.74
C LEU A 152 -6.44 -11.79 1.61
N GLN A 153 -7.17 -12.91 1.53
CA GLN A 153 -8.36 -13.12 2.33
C GLN A 153 -8.06 -13.08 3.83
N GLY A 154 -6.98 -13.73 4.27
CA GLY A 154 -6.52 -13.68 5.66
C GLY A 154 -6.26 -12.24 6.12
N ILE A 155 -5.55 -11.45 5.31
CA ILE A 155 -5.28 -10.03 5.61
C ILE A 155 -6.58 -9.23 5.75
N LEU A 156 -7.54 -9.41 4.82
CA LEU A 156 -8.80 -8.68 4.82
C LEU A 156 -9.68 -9.03 6.04
N MET A 157 -9.68 -10.29 6.46
CA MET A 157 -10.42 -10.75 7.65
C MET A 157 -9.90 -10.14 8.97
N GLU A 158 -8.60 -9.82 9.04
CA GLU A 158 -7.98 -9.20 10.22
C GLU A 158 -8.24 -7.69 10.32
N LEU A 159 -8.74 -7.06 9.25
CA LEU A 159 -9.00 -5.62 9.23
C LEU A 159 -10.25 -5.28 10.04
N ASN A 160 -10.16 -4.19 10.80
CA ASN A 160 -11.33 -3.67 11.50
C ASN A 160 -12.29 -3.02 10.49
N SER A 161 -13.52 -3.50 10.42
CA SER A 161 -14.56 -2.98 9.52
C SER A 161 -14.97 -1.53 9.78
N ARG A 162 -14.61 -0.97 10.96
CA ARG A 162 -14.84 0.44 11.29
C ARG A 162 -13.77 1.36 10.71
N ASP A 163 -12.63 0.84 10.33
CA ASP A 163 -11.54 1.61 9.76
C ASP A 163 -11.73 1.80 8.24
N ILE A 164 -11.06 2.79 7.68
CA ILE A 164 -10.98 2.94 6.23
C ILE A 164 -9.90 1.98 5.74
N ASN A 165 -10.29 0.97 5.00
CA ASN A 165 -9.39 -0.03 4.45
C ASN A 165 -9.26 0.19 2.94
N VAL A 166 -8.04 0.34 2.44
CA VAL A 166 -7.75 0.56 1.02
C VAL A 166 -6.74 -0.47 0.56
N LEU A 167 -7.17 -1.36 -0.33
CA LEU A 167 -6.29 -2.27 -1.04
C LEU A 167 -5.84 -1.62 -2.35
N LEU A 168 -4.55 -1.63 -2.59
CA LEU A 168 -3.94 -1.04 -3.77
C LEU A 168 -2.76 -1.90 -4.24
N GLY A 169 -2.42 -1.83 -5.50
CA GLY A 169 -1.27 -2.58 -6.02
C GLY A 169 -1.34 -2.88 -7.50
N ASP A 170 -0.51 -3.81 -7.89
CA ASP A 170 -0.53 -4.41 -9.22
C ASP A 170 -1.14 -5.81 -9.11
N PHE A 171 -2.34 -5.94 -9.60
CA PHE A 171 -3.10 -7.18 -9.55
C PHE A 171 -2.80 -8.12 -10.73
N ASN A 172 -2.00 -7.70 -11.69
CA ASN A 172 -1.76 -8.44 -12.94
C ASN A 172 -3.06 -8.92 -13.62
N ALA A 173 -4.16 -8.25 -13.31
CA ALA A 173 -5.51 -8.59 -13.70
C ALA A 173 -6.01 -7.65 -14.80
N LYS A 174 -6.46 -8.21 -15.91
CA LYS A 174 -7.24 -7.50 -16.93
C LYS A 174 -8.71 -7.73 -16.62
N ILE A 175 -9.40 -6.65 -16.31
CA ILE A 175 -10.80 -6.73 -15.88
C ILE A 175 -11.81 -6.59 -17.03
N GLY A 176 -11.34 -6.14 -18.20
CA GLY A 176 -12.21 -5.97 -19.36
C GLY A 176 -13.23 -4.83 -19.21
N THR A 177 -14.11 -4.72 -20.18
CA THR A 177 -15.22 -3.74 -20.20
C THR A 177 -16.56 -4.34 -19.80
N ASP A 178 -16.69 -5.67 -19.88
CA ASP A 178 -17.90 -6.38 -19.49
C ASP A 178 -17.94 -6.59 -17.98
N ASN A 179 -18.86 -5.92 -17.31
CA ASN A 179 -19.06 -6.01 -15.87
C ASN A 179 -20.36 -6.77 -15.51
N THR A 180 -20.91 -7.54 -16.44
CA THR A 180 -22.15 -8.31 -16.23
C THR A 180 -22.01 -9.25 -15.02
N GLY A 181 -22.87 -9.07 -14.02
CA GLY A 181 -22.82 -9.79 -12.74
C GLY A 181 -21.89 -9.18 -11.69
N TYR A 182 -21.14 -8.14 -12.04
CA TYR A 182 -20.18 -7.46 -11.15
C TYR A 182 -20.45 -5.95 -11.02
N GLU A 183 -21.62 -5.47 -11.44
CA GLU A 183 -21.97 -4.05 -11.54
C GLU A 183 -21.82 -3.29 -10.21
N ARG A 184 -21.93 -4.03 -9.08
CA ARG A 184 -21.80 -3.44 -7.74
C ARG A 184 -20.37 -3.11 -7.35
N VAL A 185 -19.38 -3.77 -7.95
CA VAL A 185 -17.96 -3.70 -7.57
C VAL A 185 -17.07 -3.27 -8.72
N MET A 186 -17.53 -3.33 -9.94
CA MET A 186 -16.75 -3.06 -11.14
C MET A 186 -17.36 -1.93 -11.98
N GLY A 187 -16.53 -0.94 -12.33
CA GLY A 187 -16.90 0.06 -13.33
C GLY A 187 -16.76 -0.46 -14.77
N THR A 188 -17.26 0.30 -15.74
CA THR A 188 -17.30 -0.04 -17.18
C THR A 188 -16.10 0.47 -17.98
N HIS A 189 -15.06 0.98 -17.31
CA HIS A 189 -13.91 1.65 -17.96
C HIS A 189 -12.64 0.78 -18.06
N GLY A 190 -12.77 -0.54 -17.90
CA GLY A 190 -11.69 -1.47 -18.15
C GLY A 190 -11.30 -1.51 -19.65
N LEU A 191 -10.09 -1.97 -19.95
CA LEU A 191 -9.59 -2.11 -21.32
C LEU A 191 -9.29 -3.58 -21.63
N GLY A 192 -9.63 -4.01 -22.86
CA GLY A 192 -9.35 -5.36 -23.36
C GLY A 192 -10.32 -6.41 -22.86
N GLU A 193 -9.92 -7.68 -22.95
CA GLU A 193 -10.67 -8.82 -22.48
C GLU A 193 -10.22 -9.23 -21.09
N MET A 194 -11.18 -9.73 -20.28
CA MET A 194 -10.88 -10.23 -18.94
C MET A 194 -9.94 -11.44 -19.02
N ASN A 195 -8.89 -11.44 -18.21
CA ASN A 195 -8.04 -12.60 -18.03
C ASN A 195 -8.45 -13.38 -16.77
N GLU A 196 -7.83 -14.53 -16.57
CA GLU A 196 -8.10 -15.43 -15.43
C GLU A 196 -7.94 -14.72 -14.08
N MET A 197 -6.86 -13.95 -13.90
CA MET A 197 -6.65 -13.14 -12.68
C MET A 197 -7.72 -12.07 -12.48
N GLY A 198 -8.27 -11.52 -13.57
CA GLY A 198 -9.42 -10.62 -13.51
C GLY A 198 -10.65 -11.31 -12.93
N GLY A 199 -10.97 -12.51 -13.41
CA GLY A 199 -12.08 -13.33 -12.91
C GLY A 199 -11.92 -13.69 -11.42
N CYS A 200 -10.75 -14.15 -11.00
CA CYS A 200 -10.46 -14.46 -9.60
C CYS A 200 -10.59 -13.24 -8.68
N SER A 201 -10.08 -12.08 -9.10
CA SER A 201 -10.19 -10.83 -8.33
C SER A 201 -11.64 -10.45 -8.02
N TRP A 202 -12.56 -10.62 -8.99
CA TRP A 202 -13.98 -10.29 -8.82
C TRP A 202 -14.73 -11.28 -7.96
N THR A 203 -14.46 -12.56 -8.13
CA THR A 203 -15.04 -13.61 -7.29
C THR A 203 -14.69 -13.37 -5.82
N HIS A 204 -13.45 -12.97 -5.54
CA HIS A 204 -13.00 -12.65 -4.20
C HIS A 204 -13.68 -11.37 -3.66
N ALA A 205 -13.79 -10.31 -4.46
CA ALA A 205 -14.46 -9.08 -4.06
C ALA A 205 -15.93 -9.29 -3.71
N LEU A 206 -16.64 -10.20 -4.41
CA LEU A 206 -18.02 -10.54 -4.10
C LEU A 206 -18.16 -11.44 -2.87
N SER A 207 -17.23 -12.37 -2.64
CA SER A 207 -17.31 -13.33 -1.53
C SER A 207 -17.09 -12.67 -0.17
N THR A 208 -16.30 -11.60 -0.11
CA THR A 208 -15.97 -10.92 1.16
C THR A 208 -17.07 -9.99 1.67
N ASN A 209 -18.12 -9.70 0.90
CA ASN A 209 -19.34 -8.93 1.27
C ASN A 209 -19.11 -7.68 2.13
N SER A 210 -17.91 -7.10 2.10
CA SER A 210 -17.43 -6.09 3.05
C SER A 210 -16.69 -4.97 2.33
N TRP A 211 -17.44 -4.26 1.45
CA TRP A 211 -16.99 -2.97 0.90
C TRP A 211 -18.07 -1.92 1.08
#